data_907685df5b46b8ef16aac1035972d7d0
#
_entry.id   907685df5b46b8ef16aac1035972d7d0
#
_cell.length_a   1.000
_cell.length_b   1.000
_cell.length_c   1.000
_cell.angle_alpha   90.00
_cell.angle_beta   90.00
_cell.angle_gamma   90.00
#
_symmetry.space_group_name_H-M   'P 1'
#
loop_
_entity.id
_entity.type
_entity.pdbx_description
1 polymer ?
#
loop_
_entity_poly.entity_id
_entity_poly.type
_entity_poly.pdbx_seq_one_letter_code
_entity_poly.pdbx_strand_id
1 'polypeptide(L)'
;LETAPEYQTALMQLESGACDAVAIDYPTAQSLIAGKDGYVILDEVVSSENYGVGAKKGNTELIEKIQSALIELYNDGTVEEIVSHYPEEISIDKWVLK
;
A
#
# COMPACT_ATOMS: atom_id res chain seq x y z
N LEU A 1 -21.89 -7.48 -1.80
CA LEU A 1 -20.72 -6.63 -1.64
C LEU A 1 -21.19 -5.21 -1.31
N GLU A 2 -20.73 -4.68 -0.19
CA GLU A 2 -21.00 -3.31 0.23
C GLU A 2 -19.68 -2.53 0.25
N THR A 3 -19.76 -1.22 0.06
CA THR A 3 -18.61 -0.33 0.12
C THR A 3 -18.66 0.47 1.42
N ALA A 4 -17.53 0.55 2.13
CA ALA A 4 -17.37 1.42 3.28
C ALA A 4 -16.66 2.73 2.87
N PRO A 5 -17.05 3.87 3.44
CA PRO A 5 -16.43 5.15 3.08
C PRO A 5 -14.99 5.28 3.56
N GLU A 6 -14.61 4.55 4.60
CA GLU A 6 -13.29 4.58 5.22
C GLU A 6 -12.88 3.19 5.71
N TYR A 7 -11.58 2.93 5.74
CA TYR A 7 -11.00 1.66 6.19
C TYR A 7 -11.38 1.31 7.64
N GLN A 8 -11.41 2.30 8.52
CA GLN A 8 -11.83 2.10 9.92
C GLN A 8 -13.27 1.62 10.03
N THR A 9 -14.17 2.18 9.20
CA THR A 9 -15.57 1.75 9.16
C THR A 9 -15.70 0.30 8.71
N ALA A 10 -14.93 -0.11 7.68
CA ALA A 10 -14.90 -1.49 7.22
C ALA A 10 -14.43 -2.45 8.33
N LEU A 11 -13.37 -2.08 9.05
CA LEU A 11 -12.86 -2.89 10.16
C LEU A 11 -13.89 -3.01 11.30
N MET A 12 -14.56 -1.92 11.66
CA MET A 12 -15.63 -1.93 12.67
C MET A 12 -16.80 -2.84 12.27
N GLN A 13 -17.17 -2.88 10.99
CA GLN A 13 -18.20 -3.79 10.48
C GLN A 13 -17.74 -5.26 10.61
N LEU A 14 -16.49 -5.55 10.34
CA LEU A 14 -15.93 -6.89 10.56
C LEU A 14 -15.95 -7.27 12.05
N GLU A 15 -15.48 -6.37 12.92
CA GLU A 15 -15.44 -6.58 14.38
C GLU A 15 -16.84 -6.81 14.99
N SER A 16 -17.85 -6.09 14.48
CA SER A 16 -19.24 -6.24 14.94
C SER A 16 -19.96 -7.46 14.38
N GLY A 17 -19.35 -8.16 13.41
CA GLY A 17 -19.99 -9.26 12.70
C GLY A 17 -21.03 -8.82 11.65
N ALA A 18 -21.05 -7.53 11.28
CA ALA A 18 -21.92 -7.04 10.21
C ALA A 18 -21.43 -7.50 8.82
N CYS A 19 -20.18 -7.86 8.68
CA CYS A 19 -19.64 -8.57 7.53
C CYS A 19 -18.66 -9.67 7.98
N ASP A 20 -18.42 -10.64 7.10
CA ASP A 20 -17.56 -11.80 7.38
C ASP A 20 -16.12 -11.60 6.91
N ALA A 21 -15.91 -10.69 5.97
CA ALA A 21 -14.59 -10.37 5.40
C ALA A 21 -14.56 -8.95 4.84
N VAL A 22 -13.37 -8.39 4.74
CA VAL A 22 -13.10 -7.06 4.17
C VAL A 22 -12.03 -7.19 3.08
N ALA A 23 -12.26 -6.58 1.92
CA ALA A 23 -11.25 -6.38 0.89
C ALA A 23 -10.67 -4.97 1.04
N ILE A 24 -9.35 -4.89 1.20
CA ILE A 24 -8.62 -3.67 1.58
C ILE A 24 -7.18 -3.77 1.09
N ASP A 25 -6.50 -2.63 0.94
CA ASP A 25 -5.07 -2.60 0.61
C ASP A 25 -4.24 -3.35 1.65
N TYR A 26 -3.33 -4.18 1.18
CA TYR A 26 -2.52 -5.03 2.06
C TYR A 26 -1.74 -4.25 3.13
N PRO A 27 -0.97 -3.18 2.81
CA PRO A 27 -0.26 -2.41 3.82
C PRO A 27 -1.19 -1.76 4.85
N THR A 28 -2.36 -1.30 4.40
CA THR A 28 -3.38 -0.72 5.28
C THR A 28 -3.97 -1.78 6.22
N ALA A 29 -4.25 -2.98 5.70
CA ALA A 29 -4.71 -4.10 6.53
C ALA A 29 -3.71 -4.43 7.63
N GLN A 30 -2.43 -4.60 7.28
CA GLN A 30 -1.37 -4.89 8.26
C GLN A 30 -1.27 -3.82 9.35
N SER A 31 -1.31 -2.55 8.97
CA SER A 31 -1.26 -1.43 9.91
C SER A 31 -2.47 -1.39 10.86
N LEU A 32 -3.67 -1.63 10.34
CA LEU A 32 -4.91 -1.58 11.12
C LEU A 32 -5.06 -2.72 12.13
N ILE A 33 -4.52 -3.90 11.83
CA ILE A 33 -4.60 -5.08 12.70
C ILE A 33 -3.34 -5.30 13.54
N ALA A 34 -2.30 -4.47 13.36
CA ALA A 34 -1.06 -4.57 14.11
C ALA A 34 -1.34 -4.56 15.63
N GLY A 35 -0.84 -5.57 16.33
CA GLY A 35 -1.05 -5.72 17.77
C GLY A 35 -2.47 -6.11 18.20
N LYS A 36 -3.33 -6.48 17.25
CA LYS A 36 -4.68 -6.99 17.53
C LYS A 36 -4.75 -8.49 17.26
N ASP A 37 -5.41 -9.23 18.15
CA ASP A 37 -5.66 -10.66 17.96
C ASP A 37 -7.00 -10.90 17.24
N GLY A 38 -7.13 -12.08 16.63
CA GLY A 38 -8.38 -12.54 16.05
C GLY A 38 -8.59 -12.16 14.57
N TYR A 39 -7.58 -11.59 13.94
CA TYR A 39 -7.60 -11.28 12.51
C TYR A 39 -6.67 -12.20 11.73
N VAL A 40 -7.02 -12.46 10.49
CA VAL A 40 -6.18 -13.17 9.52
C VAL A 40 -6.25 -12.44 8.17
N ILE A 41 -5.09 -12.27 7.54
CA ILE A 41 -5.03 -11.85 6.13
C ILE A 41 -4.91 -13.12 5.30
N LEU A 42 -5.84 -13.31 4.36
CA LEU A 42 -5.86 -14.47 3.48
C LEU A 42 -4.78 -14.36 2.41
N ASP A 43 -4.27 -15.50 1.95
CA ASP A 43 -3.27 -15.55 0.87
C ASP A 43 -3.87 -15.20 -0.51
N GLU A 44 -5.19 -15.32 -0.66
CA GLU A 44 -5.88 -14.98 -1.90
C GLU A 44 -5.88 -13.47 -2.13
N VAL A 45 -5.37 -13.09 -3.31
CA VAL A 45 -5.29 -11.69 -3.75
C VAL A 45 -6.51 -11.38 -4.62
N VAL A 46 -7.32 -10.40 -4.21
CA VAL A 46 -8.51 -9.97 -4.97
C VAL A 46 -8.11 -9.15 -6.21
N SER A 47 -7.11 -8.28 -6.06
CA SER A 47 -6.54 -7.50 -7.15
C SER A 47 -5.12 -7.10 -6.80
N SER A 48 -4.33 -6.77 -7.83
CA SER A 48 -3.01 -6.14 -7.63
C SER A 48 -3.01 -4.78 -8.30
N GLU A 49 -2.38 -3.82 -7.65
CA GLU A 49 -2.28 -2.45 -8.14
C GLU A 49 -0.90 -1.86 -7.86
N ASN A 50 -0.56 -0.79 -8.58
CA ASN A 50 0.65 -0.03 -8.33
C ASN A 50 0.29 1.33 -7.73
N TYR A 51 1.07 1.75 -6.76
CA TYR A 51 1.04 3.14 -6.28
C TYR A 51 1.86 4.02 -7.20
N GLY A 52 1.43 5.25 -7.38
CA GLY A 52 2.11 6.19 -8.24
C GLY A 52 2.00 7.63 -7.75
N VAL A 53 2.91 8.47 -8.24
CA VAL A 53 2.87 9.91 -7.98
C VAL A 53 2.06 10.59 -9.07
N GLY A 54 0.99 11.26 -8.68
CA GLY A 54 0.14 12.03 -9.59
C GLY A 54 0.49 13.52 -9.59
N ALA A 55 0.36 14.17 -10.75
CA ALA A 55 0.48 15.61 -10.87
C ALA A 55 -0.63 16.18 -11.77
N LYS A 56 -0.79 17.52 -11.75
CA LYS A 56 -1.73 18.19 -12.64
C LYS A 56 -1.42 17.87 -14.09
N LYS A 57 -2.45 17.55 -14.87
CA LYS A 57 -2.34 17.29 -16.31
C LYS A 57 -1.57 18.41 -17.02
N GLY A 58 -0.58 18.05 -17.81
CA GLY A 58 0.29 18.96 -18.54
C GLY A 58 1.58 19.33 -17.78
N ASN A 59 1.73 18.96 -16.51
CA ASN A 59 2.98 19.19 -15.75
C ASN A 59 3.97 18.04 -15.93
N THR A 60 4.33 17.77 -17.19
CA THR A 60 5.21 16.67 -17.58
C THR A 60 6.63 16.83 -17.04
N GLU A 61 7.17 18.06 -17.05
CA GLU A 61 8.51 18.35 -16.55
C GLU A 61 8.67 17.95 -15.07
N LEU A 62 7.66 18.22 -14.23
CA LEU A 62 7.69 17.82 -12.83
C LEU A 62 7.70 16.29 -12.69
N ILE A 63 6.83 15.60 -13.43
CA ILE A 63 6.75 14.13 -13.38
C ILE A 63 8.05 13.49 -13.86
N GLU A 64 8.65 13.98 -14.92
CA GLU A 64 9.94 13.49 -15.43
C GLU A 64 11.07 13.68 -14.40
N LYS A 65 11.12 14.83 -13.72
CA LYS A 65 12.08 15.07 -12.63
C LYS A 65 11.89 14.14 -11.46
N ILE A 66 10.63 13.93 -11.02
CA ILE A 66 10.32 13.00 -9.93
C ILE A 66 10.71 11.57 -10.31
N GLN A 67 10.34 11.13 -11.51
CA GLN A 67 10.67 9.80 -11.99
C GLN A 67 12.18 9.56 -12.05
N SER A 68 12.92 10.52 -12.61
CA SER A 68 14.38 10.44 -12.68
C SER A 68 15.02 10.37 -11.29
N ALA A 69 14.57 11.21 -10.37
CA ALA A 69 15.06 11.20 -8.99
C ALA A 69 14.76 9.86 -8.28
N LEU A 70 13.57 9.28 -8.47
CA LEU A 70 13.24 7.99 -7.88
C LEU A 70 14.10 6.84 -8.45
N ILE A 71 14.43 6.89 -9.73
CA ILE A 71 15.34 5.93 -10.36
C ILE A 71 16.77 6.08 -9.82
N GLU A 72 17.26 7.31 -9.63
CA GLU A 72 18.57 7.57 -9.02
C GLU A 72 18.64 7.03 -7.59
N LEU A 73 17.63 7.32 -6.78
CA LEU A 73 17.53 6.84 -5.40
C LEU A 73 17.43 5.29 -5.30
N TYR A 74 16.81 4.65 -6.28
CA TYR A 74 16.83 3.20 -6.37
C TYR A 74 18.21 2.66 -6.68
N ASN A 75 18.89 3.27 -7.66
CA ASN A 75 20.20 2.81 -8.13
C ASN A 75 21.34 3.06 -7.12
N ASP A 76 21.22 4.08 -6.28
CA ASP A 76 22.22 4.38 -5.23
C ASP A 76 21.98 3.62 -3.91
N GLY A 77 20.91 2.83 -3.83
CA GLY A 77 20.54 2.02 -2.67
C GLY A 77 19.70 2.74 -1.61
N THR A 78 19.40 4.02 -1.78
CA THR A 78 18.63 4.81 -0.81
C THR A 78 17.21 4.24 -0.64
N VAL A 79 16.56 3.83 -1.74
CA VAL A 79 15.22 3.22 -1.66
C VAL A 79 15.26 1.91 -0.87
N GLU A 80 16.27 1.07 -1.09
CA GLU A 80 16.43 -0.19 -0.35
C GLU A 80 16.64 0.07 1.15
N GLU A 81 17.46 1.06 1.50
CA GLU A 81 17.67 1.47 2.88
C GLU A 81 16.37 1.93 3.53
N ILE A 82 15.60 2.81 2.88
CA ILE A 82 14.31 3.29 3.40
C ILE A 82 13.33 2.14 3.57
N VAL A 83 13.17 1.28 2.57
CA VAL A 83 12.24 0.14 2.60
C VAL A 83 12.60 -0.84 3.72
N SER A 84 13.88 -1.00 4.04
CA SER A 84 14.32 -1.87 5.15
C SER A 84 13.77 -1.47 6.53
N HIS A 85 13.34 -0.22 6.70
CA HIS A 85 12.70 0.25 7.93
C HIS A 85 11.21 -0.11 8.02
N TYR A 86 10.62 -0.64 6.94
CA TYR A 86 9.20 -1.01 6.82
C TYR A 86 9.04 -2.46 6.31
N PRO A 87 9.70 -3.46 6.97
CA PRO A 87 9.82 -4.81 6.40
C PRO A 87 8.48 -5.56 6.31
N GLU A 88 7.49 -5.16 7.09
CA GLU A 88 6.19 -5.81 7.12
C GLU A 88 5.20 -5.25 6.10
N GLU A 89 5.37 -3.97 5.72
CA GLU A 89 4.44 -3.28 4.83
C GLU A 89 4.91 -3.24 3.38
N ILE A 90 6.23 -3.16 3.16
CA ILE A 90 6.80 -2.91 1.83
C ILE A 90 7.97 -3.86 1.56
N SER A 91 8.05 -4.40 0.35
CA SER A 91 9.19 -5.15 -0.16
C SER A 91 9.84 -4.43 -1.33
N ILE A 92 11.17 -4.37 -1.35
CA ILE A 92 11.94 -3.80 -2.48
C ILE A 92 11.68 -4.55 -3.79
N ASP A 93 11.33 -5.83 -3.73
CA ASP A 93 10.99 -6.63 -4.92
C ASP A 93 9.75 -6.11 -5.65
N LYS A 94 8.91 -5.34 -4.97
CA LYS A 94 7.70 -4.71 -5.53
C LYS A 94 7.97 -3.34 -6.15
N TRP A 95 9.19 -2.83 -6.04
CA TRP A 95 9.58 -1.56 -6.64
C TRP A 95 9.57 -1.63 -8.16
N VAL A 96 8.89 -0.70 -8.81
CA VAL A 96 8.64 -0.73 -10.27
C VAL A 96 9.64 0.11 -11.04
N LEU A 97 10.06 1.27 -10.49
CA LEU A 97 11.00 2.18 -11.15
C LEU A 97 12.45 1.75 -10.89
N LYS A 98 13.09 1.35 -11.95
CA LYS A 98 14.49 0.87 -11.93
C LYS A 98 15.33 1.52 -13.01
#